data_1d3f92f402023265c4d841baa9025024
#
_entry.id   1d3f92f402023265c4d841baa9025024
#
_cell.length_a   1.000
_cell.length_b   1.000
_cell.length_c   1.000
_cell.angle_alpha   90.00
_cell.angle_beta   90.00
_cell.angle_gamma   90.00
#
_symmetry.space_group_name_H-M   'P 1'
#
loop_
_entity.id
_entity.type
_entity.pdbx_description
1 polymer ?
#
loop_
_entity_poly.entity_id
_entity_poly.type
_entity_poly.pdbx_seq_one_letter_code
_entity_poly.pdbx_strand_id
1 'polypeptide(L)'
;MQTFYIFFSHKRNVTNKEIPYVIVFLLATFCYVFFGFLCGRMNVNGFLNSLTLFLLISLPLCKKSFGEAVLNSFATLFSLLVGLSLLSWIINQTIGLPQLGTLELVGQHRSYLHYPFFVIEMADYAAVDILRFSGPFDEPGVVGTYGALILAISRFNFKDWRMVIILIAGIFSFSLFFYIVSFVYLLFYYVVVKKKVIASIFLLASLFAFYLGTKDNPIFYEYIWKRTEWNDESKTIEGDNRSNDSVDAYLKRIRGTSEYYIGTSDDNWYNTVAGGGSATYKSIICINGIIFFVLYVGFFILLGTSNKKTKSEAILYCIVVLANFYQRSSIYFPVTVFLYCAFAMDYFLYSNRMKKSLRIVQS
;
A
#
# COMPACT_ATOMS: atom_id res chain seq x y z
N MET A 1 19.52 20.43 -1.71
CA MET A 1 19.14 21.85 -1.51
C MET A 1 17.93 22.27 -2.34
N GLN A 2 17.87 22.01 -3.65
CA GLN A 2 16.71 22.35 -4.51
C GLN A 2 15.38 21.72 -4.02
N THR A 3 15.39 20.47 -3.57
CA THR A 3 14.19 19.78 -3.06
C THR A 3 13.61 20.47 -1.83
N PHE A 4 14.45 20.93 -0.90
CA PHE A 4 14.02 21.71 0.25
C PHE A 4 13.44 23.08 -0.15
N TYR A 5 14.07 23.76 -1.10
CA TYR A 5 13.56 25.03 -1.61
C TYR A 5 12.18 24.88 -2.25
N ILE A 6 11.97 23.86 -3.10
CA ILE A 6 10.69 23.55 -3.72
C ILE A 6 9.63 23.26 -2.65
N PHE A 7 9.97 22.48 -1.63
CA PHE A 7 9.06 22.15 -0.53
C PHE A 7 8.62 23.42 0.22
N PHE A 8 9.56 24.27 0.64
CA PHE A 8 9.24 25.48 1.39
C PHE A 8 8.50 26.53 0.57
N SER A 9 8.73 26.61 -0.74
CA SER A 9 8.01 27.55 -1.62
C SER A 9 6.53 27.16 -1.83
N HIS A 10 6.17 25.88 -1.59
CA HIS A 10 4.81 25.37 -1.75
C HIS A 10 4.08 25.11 -0.43
N LYS A 11 4.68 25.49 0.71
CA LYS A 11 4.01 25.39 2.01
C LYS A 11 2.75 26.26 2.04
N ARG A 12 1.78 25.87 2.84
CA ARG A 12 0.57 26.64 3.15
C ARG A 12 0.48 26.92 4.65
N ASN A 13 -0.33 27.88 5.04
CA ASN A 13 -0.60 28.12 6.46
C ASN A 13 -1.41 26.97 7.03
N VAL A 14 -1.01 26.52 8.22
CA VAL A 14 -1.72 25.48 8.97
C VAL A 14 -2.97 26.11 9.62
N THR A 15 -4.10 25.47 9.43
CA THR A 15 -5.37 25.88 10.05
C THR A 15 -5.56 25.23 11.42
N ASN A 16 -6.42 25.78 12.26
CA ASN A 16 -6.71 25.22 13.59
C ASN A 16 -7.19 23.76 13.55
N LYS A 17 -7.84 23.34 12.46
CA LYS A 17 -8.29 21.94 12.26
C LYS A 17 -7.15 20.99 12.00
N GLU A 18 -6.02 21.50 11.56
CA GLU A 18 -4.84 20.71 11.17
C GLU A 18 -3.85 20.55 12.33
N ILE A 19 -3.91 21.42 13.34
CA ILE A 19 -3.01 21.39 14.49
C ILE A 19 -2.91 19.99 15.13
N PRO A 20 -4.01 19.25 15.39
CA PRO A 20 -3.91 17.95 16.05
C PRO A 20 -3.05 16.96 15.27
N TYR A 21 -3.27 16.79 13.96
CA TYR A 21 -2.46 15.83 13.20
C TYR A 21 -1.02 16.31 13.01
N VAL A 22 -0.77 17.62 12.96
CA VAL A 22 0.60 18.17 12.90
C VAL A 22 1.35 17.86 14.20
N ILE A 23 0.72 18.04 15.36
CA ILE A 23 1.35 17.70 16.64
C ILE A 23 1.65 16.19 16.69
N VAL A 24 0.68 15.35 16.37
CA VAL A 24 0.89 13.89 16.38
C VAL A 24 1.97 13.46 15.38
N PHE A 25 2.03 14.11 14.22
CA PHE A 25 3.10 13.91 13.26
C PHE A 25 4.50 14.23 13.84
N LEU A 26 4.62 15.42 14.46
CA LEU A 26 5.90 15.82 15.07
C LEU A 26 6.31 14.87 16.18
N LEU A 27 5.35 14.45 17.01
CA LEU A 27 5.59 13.46 18.07
C LEU A 27 6.00 12.09 17.50
N ALA A 28 5.31 11.59 16.48
CA ALA A 28 5.65 10.32 15.82
C ALA A 28 7.06 10.37 15.21
N THR A 29 7.40 11.46 14.52
CA THR A 29 8.74 11.65 13.94
C THR A 29 9.80 11.74 15.03
N PHE A 30 9.52 12.50 16.09
CA PHE A 30 10.43 12.58 17.24
C PHE A 30 10.65 11.20 17.88
N CYS A 31 9.59 10.44 18.15
CA CYS A 31 9.71 9.09 18.71
C CYS A 31 10.51 8.17 17.79
N TYR A 32 10.29 8.22 16.48
CA TYR A 32 11.03 7.40 15.51
C TYR A 32 12.54 7.68 15.57
N VAL A 33 12.91 8.97 15.54
CA VAL A 33 14.32 9.39 15.58
C VAL A 33 14.94 9.13 16.95
N PHE A 34 14.27 9.57 18.01
CA PHE A 34 14.79 9.48 19.38
C PHE A 34 14.91 8.03 19.87
N PHE A 35 13.89 7.20 19.63
CA PHE A 35 13.95 5.77 20.00
C PHE A 35 14.93 5.01 19.10
N GLY A 36 15.00 5.37 17.81
CA GLY A 36 16.02 4.83 16.91
C GLY A 36 17.44 5.11 17.40
N PHE A 37 17.68 6.30 17.95
CA PHE A 37 18.96 6.66 18.56
C PHE A 37 19.20 5.89 19.86
N LEU A 38 18.24 5.87 20.77
CA LEU A 38 18.34 5.15 22.05
C LEU A 38 18.60 3.65 21.87
N CYS A 39 18.00 3.06 20.85
CA CYS A 39 18.15 1.63 20.52
C CYS A 39 19.36 1.33 19.62
N GLY A 40 20.21 2.29 19.31
CA GLY A 40 21.39 2.09 18.45
C GLY A 40 21.09 1.88 16.97
N ARG A 41 19.82 1.97 16.53
CA ARG A 41 19.37 1.74 15.14
C ARG A 41 19.58 2.93 14.21
N MET A 42 19.95 4.10 14.74
CA MET A 42 20.11 5.32 13.95
C MET A 42 21.51 5.36 13.31
N ASN A 43 21.63 4.69 12.18
CA ASN A 43 22.76 4.79 11.26
C ASN A 43 22.41 5.76 10.10
N VAL A 44 23.31 5.93 9.13
CA VAL A 44 23.12 6.81 7.97
C VAL A 44 21.84 6.44 7.19
N ASN A 45 21.58 5.15 7.00
CA ASN A 45 20.38 4.67 6.30
C ASN A 45 19.11 4.96 7.12
N GLY A 46 19.14 4.75 8.43
CA GLY A 46 18.04 5.09 9.35
C GLY A 46 17.73 6.57 9.33
N PHE A 47 18.78 7.42 9.29
CA PHE A 47 18.61 8.88 9.17
C PHE A 47 17.99 9.28 7.83
N LEU A 48 18.46 8.73 6.70
CA LEU A 48 17.90 9.00 5.38
C LEU A 48 16.43 8.54 5.28
N ASN A 49 16.10 7.39 5.84
CA ASN A 49 14.72 6.91 5.92
C ASN A 49 13.84 7.85 6.75
N SER A 50 14.35 8.33 7.88
CA SER A 50 13.64 9.31 8.74
C SER A 50 13.38 10.61 7.99
N LEU A 51 14.37 11.12 7.26
CA LEU A 51 14.22 12.33 6.46
C LEU A 51 13.19 12.15 5.34
N THR A 52 13.21 11.01 4.67
CA THR A 52 12.24 10.68 3.63
C THR A 52 10.84 10.59 4.21
N LEU A 53 10.67 9.91 5.34
CA LEU A 53 9.40 9.81 6.04
C LEU A 53 8.89 11.19 6.45
N PHE A 54 9.75 12.03 7.04
CA PHE A 54 9.42 13.41 7.41
C PHE A 54 8.92 14.22 6.21
N LEU A 55 9.62 14.17 5.08
CA LEU A 55 9.22 14.89 3.86
C LEU A 55 7.86 14.44 3.35
N LEU A 56 7.58 13.14 3.37
CA LEU A 56 6.32 12.59 2.87
C LEU A 56 5.13 12.90 3.78
N ILE A 57 5.32 12.76 5.09
CA ILE A 57 4.24 13.07 6.06
C ILE A 57 3.98 14.58 6.13
N SER A 58 4.93 15.43 5.76
CA SER A 58 4.71 16.87 5.67
C SER A 58 4.03 17.32 4.35
N LEU A 59 3.86 16.42 3.39
CA LEU A 59 3.17 16.70 2.12
C LEU A 59 1.75 17.31 2.30
N PRO A 60 0.92 16.89 3.27
CA PRO A 60 -0.35 17.55 3.57
C PRO A 60 -0.26 19.03 3.93
N LEU A 61 0.91 19.51 4.36
CA LEU A 61 1.17 20.92 4.68
C LEU A 61 1.53 21.75 3.44
N CYS A 62 1.71 21.11 2.29
CA CYS A 62 1.94 21.79 1.02
C CYS A 62 0.63 22.26 0.38
N LYS A 63 0.75 23.18 -0.59
CA LYS A 63 -0.38 23.58 -1.42
C LYS A 63 -1.00 22.35 -2.10
N LYS A 64 -2.32 22.26 -2.09
CA LYS A 64 -3.05 21.14 -2.67
C LYS A 64 -2.65 20.86 -4.13
N SER A 65 -2.48 21.90 -4.93
CA SER A 65 -2.05 21.80 -6.33
C SER A 65 -0.69 21.12 -6.52
N PHE A 66 0.22 21.30 -5.54
CA PHE A 66 1.52 20.61 -5.57
C PHE A 66 1.33 19.10 -5.32
N GLY A 67 0.58 18.71 -4.26
CA GLY A 67 0.29 17.31 -3.98
C GLY A 67 -0.45 16.61 -5.12
N GLU A 68 -1.41 17.29 -5.76
CA GLU A 68 -2.11 16.79 -6.94
C GLU A 68 -1.18 16.62 -8.15
N ALA A 69 -0.24 17.53 -8.37
CA ALA A 69 0.75 17.40 -9.44
C ALA A 69 1.68 16.20 -9.21
N VAL A 70 2.15 16.00 -7.97
CA VAL A 70 2.95 14.84 -7.59
C VAL A 70 2.17 13.55 -7.79
N LEU A 71 0.91 13.49 -7.32
CA LEU A 71 0.06 12.31 -7.51
C LEU A 71 -0.18 11.99 -8.98
N ASN A 72 -0.45 13.01 -9.81
CA ASN A 72 -0.65 12.82 -11.24
C ASN A 72 0.59 12.29 -11.94
N SER A 73 1.77 12.81 -11.61
CA SER A 73 3.04 12.33 -12.13
C SER A 73 3.31 10.89 -11.70
N PHE A 74 3.11 10.59 -10.43
CA PHE A 74 3.24 9.24 -9.89
C PHE A 74 2.29 8.25 -10.57
N ALA A 75 0.99 8.56 -10.65
CA ALA A 75 0.00 7.68 -11.28
C ALA A 75 0.31 7.46 -12.76
N THR A 76 0.85 8.46 -13.47
CA THR A 76 1.26 8.31 -14.87
C THR A 76 2.47 7.40 -15.00
N LEU A 77 3.52 7.63 -14.21
CA LEU A 77 4.72 6.78 -14.23
C LEU A 77 4.38 5.34 -13.82
N PHE A 78 3.60 5.17 -12.77
CA PHE A 78 3.17 3.85 -12.31
C PHE A 78 2.35 3.11 -13.38
N SER A 79 1.38 3.79 -14.00
CA SER A 79 0.56 3.17 -15.06
C SER A 79 1.36 2.83 -16.32
N LEU A 80 2.33 3.65 -16.72
CA LEU A 80 3.21 3.34 -17.84
C LEU A 80 4.12 2.15 -17.53
N LEU A 81 4.75 2.16 -16.35
CA LEU A 81 5.62 1.08 -15.91
C LEU A 81 4.88 -0.25 -15.85
N VAL A 82 3.73 -0.25 -15.16
CA VAL A 82 2.90 -1.44 -15.01
C VAL A 82 2.27 -1.86 -16.34
N GLY A 83 1.91 -0.92 -17.21
CA GLY A 83 1.36 -1.19 -18.53
C GLY A 83 2.38 -1.87 -19.47
N LEU A 84 3.61 -1.37 -19.52
CA LEU A 84 4.69 -1.99 -20.28
C LEU A 84 5.02 -3.40 -19.75
N SER A 85 5.06 -3.53 -18.42
CA SER A 85 5.28 -4.82 -17.77
C SER A 85 4.15 -5.81 -18.07
N LEU A 86 2.89 -5.36 -18.04
CA LEU A 86 1.72 -6.18 -18.33
C LEU A 86 1.73 -6.66 -19.78
N LEU A 87 2.07 -5.80 -20.73
CA LEU A 87 2.22 -6.18 -22.12
C LEU A 87 3.31 -7.24 -22.29
N SER A 88 4.48 -7.02 -21.70
CA SER A 88 5.59 -7.99 -21.75
C SER A 88 5.19 -9.32 -21.11
N TRP A 89 4.49 -9.28 -19.97
CA TRP A 89 3.99 -10.47 -19.29
C TRP A 89 2.99 -11.26 -20.15
N ILE A 90 2.03 -10.59 -20.81
CA ILE A 90 1.08 -11.23 -21.75
C ILE A 90 1.81 -11.89 -22.92
N ILE A 91 2.80 -11.21 -23.50
CA ILE A 91 3.62 -11.76 -24.58
C ILE A 91 4.36 -13.02 -24.10
N ASN A 92 4.91 -12.98 -22.88
CA ASN A 92 5.59 -14.14 -22.31
C ASN A 92 4.64 -15.33 -22.12
N GLN A 93 3.40 -15.11 -21.68
CA GLN A 93 2.39 -16.17 -21.49
C GLN A 93 1.91 -16.79 -22.82
N THR A 94 2.02 -16.07 -23.93
CA THR A 94 1.47 -16.50 -25.24
C THR A 94 2.53 -17.05 -26.18
N ILE A 95 3.67 -16.39 -26.27
CA ILE A 95 4.72 -16.67 -27.27
C ILE A 95 6.01 -17.16 -26.58
N GLY A 96 6.20 -16.77 -25.33
CA GLY A 96 7.45 -16.91 -24.60
C GLY A 96 8.40 -15.74 -24.88
N LEU A 97 9.12 -15.31 -23.85
CA LEU A 97 10.19 -14.31 -23.93
C LEU A 97 11.49 -14.89 -23.45
N PRO A 98 12.63 -14.44 -24.00
CA PRO A 98 13.93 -14.87 -23.48
C PRO A 98 14.09 -14.39 -22.03
N GLN A 99 14.49 -15.31 -21.17
CA GLN A 99 14.91 -14.99 -19.81
C GLN A 99 16.24 -14.23 -19.88
N LEU A 100 16.30 -13.07 -19.22
CA LEU A 100 17.51 -12.24 -19.18
C LEU A 100 18.50 -12.68 -18.10
N GLY A 101 18.04 -13.40 -17.09
CA GLY A 101 18.84 -13.91 -16.00
C GLY A 101 18.04 -14.24 -14.76
N THR A 102 18.72 -14.54 -13.67
CA THR A 102 18.17 -14.71 -12.34
C THR A 102 18.63 -13.57 -11.44
N LEU A 103 17.72 -13.05 -10.62
CA LEU A 103 18.01 -12.04 -9.61
C LEU A 103 17.83 -12.68 -8.23
N GLU A 104 18.85 -12.59 -7.40
CA GLU A 104 18.79 -13.01 -6.01
C GLU A 104 18.75 -11.78 -5.11
N LEU A 105 17.72 -11.65 -4.29
CA LEU A 105 17.67 -10.60 -3.28
C LEU A 105 18.47 -11.04 -2.05
N VAL A 106 19.60 -10.40 -1.85
CA VAL A 106 20.50 -10.67 -0.73
C VAL A 106 19.72 -10.49 0.59
N GLY A 107 19.69 -11.54 1.40
CA GLY A 107 19.05 -11.54 2.72
C GLY A 107 17.57 -11.94 2.75
N GLN A 108 16.91 -12.22 1.62
CA GLN A 108 15.51 -12.66 1.61
C GLN A 108 15.30 -14.12 1.19
N HIS A 109 16.37 -14.84 0.80
CA HIS A 109 16.32 -16.23 0.29
C HIS A 109 15.28 -16.41 -0.85
N ARG A 110 15.07 -15.36 -1.65
CA ARG A 110 14.15 -15.37 -2.78
C ARG A 110 14.93 -15.17 -4.07
N SER A 111 14.64 -16.00 -5.05
CA SER A 111 15.21 -15.93 -6.39
C SER A 111 14.12 -15.60 -7.40
N TYR A 112 14.44 -14.73 -8.34
CA TYR A 112 13.52 -14.26 -9.37
C TYR A 112 14.05 -14.53 -10.75
N LEU A 113 13.19 -15.00 -11.65
CA LEU A 113 13.44 -15.01 -13.08
C LEU A 113 13.20 -13.60 -13.62
N HIS A 114 14.20 -13.05 -14.29
CA HIS A 114 14.13 -11.71 -14.88
C HIS A 114 13.82 -11.79 -16.37
N TYR A 115 12.77 -11.11 -16.77
CA TYR A 115 12.32 -10.93 -18.15
C TYR A 115 12.30 -9.44 -18.53
N PRO A 116 12.18 -9.08 -19.82
CA PRO A 116 12.00 -7.68 -20.19
C PRO A 116 10.81 -7.04 -19.48
N PHE A 117 11.07 -6.04 -18.64
CA PHE A 117 10.10 -5.23 -17.87
C PHE A 117 9.34 -5.93 -16.72
N PHE A 118 9.58 -7.21 -16.44
CA PHE A 118 8.94 -7.88 -15.30
C PHE A 118 9.82 -8.96 -14.69
N VAL A 119 9.48 -9.36 -13.48
CA VAL A 119 10.12 -10.46 -12.75
C VAL A 119 9.07 -11.47 -12.30
N ILE A 120 9.51 -12.72 -12.09
CA ILE A 120 8.68 -13.81 -11.58
C ILE A 120 9.43 -14.45 -10.42
N GLU A 121 8.80 -14.65 -9.29
CA GLU A 121 9.38 -15.41 -8.18
C GLU A 121 9.50 -16.89 -8.58
N MET A 122 10.67 -17.50 -8.38
CA MET A 122 10.91 -18.89 -8.79
C MET A 122 9.99 -19.89 -8.07
N ALA A 123 9.59 -19.60 -6.85
CA ALA A 123 8.63 -20.42 -6.12
C ALA A 123 7.24 -20.44 -6.78
N ASP A 124 6.80 -19.31 -7.34
CA ASP A 124 5.54 -19.23 -8.07
C ASP A 124 5.62 -19.97 -9.44
N TYR A 125 6.81 -20.01 -10.05
CA TYR A 125 7.01 -20.66 -11.35
C TYR A 125 6.80 -22.19 -11.31
N ALA A 126 7.07 -22.81 -10.16
CA ALA A 126 6.97 -24.27 -10.01
C ALA A 126 5.54 -24.74 -9.70
N ALA A 127 4.60 -23.83 -9.38
CA ALA A 127 3.35 -24.21 -8.76
C ALA A 127 2.12 -24.22 -9.69
N VAL A 128 2.07 -23.42 -10.76
CA VAL A 128 0.83 -23.24 -11.58
C VAL A 128 1.14 -22.78 -13.01
N ASP A 129 0.29 -23.19 -13.98
CA ASP A 129 0.43 -22.87 -15.42
C ASP A 129 0.32 -21.37 -15.77
N ILE A 130 -0.33 -20.56 -14.93
CA ILE A 130 -0.40 -19.11 -15.14
C ILE A 130 0.27 -18.40 -13.96
N LEU A 131 1.29 -17.65 -14.29
CA LEU A 131 2.09 -16.91 -13.33
C LEU A 131 1.39 -15.64 -12.89
N ARG A 132 1.47 -15.33 -11.61
CA ARG A 132 0.95 -14.06 -11.06
C ARG A 132 1.73 -12.88 -11.61
N PHE A 133 1.02 -11.81 -11.94
CA PHE A 133 1.64 -10.58 -12.42
C PHE A 133 2.24 -9.76 -11.26
N SER A 134 3.55 -9.67 -11.20
CA SER A 134 4.29 -8.82 -10.25
C SER A 134 4.83 -7.54 -10.89
N GLY A 135 4.83 -7.45 -12.22
CA GLY A 135 5.47 -6.34 -12.92
C GLY A 135 6.96 -6.27 -12.59
N PRO A 136 7.51 -5.07 -12.38
CA PRO A 136 8.91 -4.87 -12.00
C PRO A 136 9.15 -4.98 -10.48
N PHE A 137 8.14 -5.40 -9.71
CA PHE A 137 8.21 -5.50 -8.25
C PHE A 137 8.52 -6.93 -7.82
N ASP A 138 9.06 -7.06 -6.63
CA ASP A 138 9.42 -8.33 -6.00
C ASP A 138 8.21 -9.21 -5.65
N GLU A 139 7.04 -8.61 -5.45
CA GLU A 139 5.81 -9.34 -5.12
C GLU A 139 4.60 -8.84 -5.93
N PRO A 140 3.72 -9.78 -6.41
CA PRO A 140 2.44 -9.42 -7.01
C PRO A 140 1.56 -8.56 -6.08
N GLY A 141 1.70 -8.78 -4.77
CA GLY A 141 1.00 -8.02 -3.76
C GLY A 141 1.32 -6.53 -3.72
N VAL A 142 2.49 -6.11 -4.19
CA VAL A 142 2.87 -4.69 -4.30
C VAL A 142 2.03 -4.00 -5.38
N VAL A 143 1.92 -4.63 -6.56
CA VAL A 143 1.03 -4.15 -7.64
C VAL A 143 -0.41 -4.04 -7.15
N GLY A 144 -0.91 -5.08 -6.47
CA GLY A 144 -2.26 -5.09 -5.93
C GLY A 144 -2.49 -3.99 -4.89
N THR A 145 -1.56 -3.78 -3.98
CA THR A 145 -1.69 -2.77 -2.91
C THR A 145 -1.69 -1.36 -3.46
N TYR A 146 -0.70 -1.01 -4.28
CA TYR A 146 -0.63 0.34 -4.87
C TYR A 146 -1.76 0.56 -5.85
N GLY A 147 -2.11 -0.45 -6.65
CA GLY A 147 -3.24 -0.39 -7.56
C GLY A 147 -4.56 -0.11 -6.84
N ALA A 148 -4.87 -0.84 -5.77
CA ALA A 148 -6.08 -0.63 -4.99
C ALA A 148 -6.14 0.79 -4.38
N LEU A 149 -5.03 1.29 -3.82
CA LEU A 149 -4.96 2.64 -3.25
C LEU A 149 -5.14 3.73 -4.32
N ILE A 150 -4.48 3.62 -5.47
CA ILE A 150 -4.61 4.59 -6.57
C ILE A 150 -6.05 4.59 -7.12
N LEU A 151 -6.65 3.41 -7.31
CA LEU A 151 -8.04 3.28 -7.74
C LEU A 151 -9.01 3.88 -6.71
N ALA A 152 -8.78 3.68 -5.42
CA ALA A 152 -9.57 4.28 -4.35
C ALA A 152 -9.45 5.82 -4.34
N ILE A 153 -8.24 6.36 -4.47
CA ILE A 153 -7.98 7.81 -4.58
C ILE A 153 -8.70 8.40 -5.80
N SER A 154 -8.65 7.70 -6.94
CA SER A 154 -9.32 8.12 -8.18
C SER A 154 -10.84 7.90 -8.15
N ARG A 155 -11.38 7.28 -7.10
CA ARG A 155 -12.78 6.84 -6.99
C ARG A 155 -13.19 5.93 -8.14
N PHE A 156 -12.27 5.08 -8.61
CA PHE A 156 -12.46 4.17 -9.75
C PHE A 156 -12.92 4.91 -11.02
N ASN A 157 -12.29 6.04 -11.33
CA ASN A 157 -12.65 6.84 -12.51
C ASN A 157 -12.07 6.22 -13.79
N PHE A 158 -12.78 5.30 -14.40
CA PHE A 158 -12.36 4.60 -15.64
C PHE A 158 -12.39 5.47 -16.92
N LYS A 159 -12.77 6.74 -16.82
CA LYS A 159 -12.56 7.69 -17.92
C LYS A 159 -11.08 8.06 -18.09
N ASP A 160 -10.27 7.78 -17.08
CA ASP A 160 -8.83 7.91 -17.11
C ASP A 160 -8.21 6.55 -17.48
N TRP A 161 -7.55 6.47 -18.64
CA TRP A 161 -6.93 5.26 -19.15
C TRP A 161 -5.94 4.62 -18.18
N ARG A 162 -5.27 5.44 -17.34
CA ARG A 162 -4.35 4.98 -16.31
C ARG A 162 -5.04 4.03 -15.34
N MET A 163 -6.28 4.37 -14.96
CA MET A 163 -7.06 3.56 -14.01
C MET A 163 -7.47 2.22 -14.60
N VAL A 164 -7.70 2.17 -15.92
CA VAL A 164 -7.99 0.92 -16.62
C VAL A 164 -6.78 -0.01 -16.61
N ILE A 165 -5.59 0.51 -16.94
CA ILE A 165 -4.35 -0.27 -16.90
C ILE A 165 -4.07 -0.78 -15.46
N ILE A 166 -4.19 0.09 -14.46
CA ILE A 166 -3.97 -0.27 -13.06
C ILE A 166 -4.97 -1.33 -12.59
N LEU A 167 -6.24 -1.22 -13.02
CA LEU A 167 -7.26 -2.23 -12.71
C LEU A 167 -6.89 -3.60 -13.29
N ILE A 168 -6.53 -3.65 -14.58
CA ILE A 168 -6.16 -4.89 -15.26
C ILE A 168 -4.94 -5.53 -14.57
N ALA A 169 -3.91 -4.75 -14.31
CA ALA A 169 -2.72 -5.22 -13.60
C ALA A 169 -3.03 -5.73 -12.19
N GLY A 170 -3.89 -5.02 -11.46
CA GLY A 170 -4.36 -5.44 -10.13
C GLY A 170 -5.11 -6.77 -10.17
N ILE A 171 -5.96 -7.00 -11.18
CA ILE A 171 -6.66 -8.27 -11.39
C ILE A 171 -5.64 -9.39 -11.62
N PHE A 172 -4.71 -9.24 -12.58
CA PHE A 172 -3.72 -10.28 -12.89
C PHE A 172 -2.63 -10.45 -11.82
N SER A 173 -2.54 -9.54 -10.85
CA SER A 173 -1.67 -9.74 -9.69
C SER A 173 -2.15 -10.87 -8.78
N PHE A 174 -3.42 -11.29 -8.89
CA PHE A 174 -4.07 -12.24 -7.98
C PHE A 174 -3.82 -11.92 -6.50
N SER A 175 -3.73 -10.62 -6.19
CA SER A 175 -3.57 -10.16 -4.82
C SER A 175 -4.91 -10.15 -4.09
N LEU A 176 -5.08 -11.02 -3.10
CA LEU A 176 -6.29 -11.05 -2.28
C LEU A 176 -6.60 -9.67 -1.67
N PHE A 177 -5.57 -8.93 -1.26
CA PHE A 177 -5.72 -7.56 -0.75
C PHE A 177 -6.33 -6.63 -1.79
N PHE A 178 -5.89 -6.72 -3.07
CA PHE A 178 -6.46 -5.92 -4.14
C PHE A 178 -7.97 -6.13 -4.28
N TYR A 179 -8.40 -7.39 -4.31
CA TYR A 179 -9.80 -7.74 -4.45
C TYR A 179 -10.63 -7.28 -3.25
N ILE A 180 -10.17 -7.59 -2.02
CA ILE A 180 -10.89 -7.21 -0.79
C ILE A 180 -11.02 -5.69 -0.68
N VAL A 181 -9.91 -4.96 -0.79
CA VAL A 181 -9.94 -3.49 -0.61
C VAL A 181 -10.74 -2.82 -1.71
N SER A 182 -10.58 -3.25 -2.97
CA SER A 182 -11.36 -2.68 -4.08
C SER A 182 -12.86 -2.93 -3.90
N PHE A 183 -13.23 -4.16 -3.50
CA PHE A 183 -14.62 -4.52 -3.27
C PHE A 183 -15.21 -3.76 -2.07
N VAL A 184 -14.54 -3.77 -0.93
CA VAL A 184 -14.98 -3.05 0.29
C VAL A 184 -15.11 -1.56 0.02
N TYR A 185 -14.12 -0.97 -0.70
CA TYR A 185 -14.16 0.43 -1.09
C TYR A 185 -15.41 0.73 -1.95
N LEU A 186 -15.61 -0.03 -3.03
CA LEU A 186 -16.73 0.19 -3.95
C LEU A 186 -18.08 -0.02 -3.25
N LEU A 187 -18.23 -1.10 -2.46
CA LEU A 187 -19.44 -1.38 -1.72
C LEU A 187 -19.77 -0.22 -0.77
N PHE A 188 -18.84 0.15 0.10
CA PHE A 188 -19.04 1.24 1.06
C PHE A 188 -19.29 2.57 0.36
N TYR A 189 -18.53 2.87 -0.69
CA TYR A 189 -18.69 4.11 -1.45
C TYR A 189 -20.08 4.22 -2.09
N TYR A 190 -20.56 3.16 -2.73
CA TYR A 190 -21.90 3.20 -3.35
C TYR A 190 -23.04 3.13 -2.32
N VAL A 191 -22.93 2.30 -1.27
CA VAL A 191 -23.97 2.18 -0.24
C VAL A 191 -24.04 3.44 0.63
N VAL A 192 -22.91 3.79 1.25
CA VAL A 192 -22.89 4.75 2.35
C VAL A 192 -22.64 6.17 1.84
N VAL A 193 -21.66 6.35 0.96
CA VAL A 193 -21.28 7.68 0.49
C VAL A 193 -22.22 8.19 -0.59
N LYS A 194 -22.55 7.35 -1.58
CA LYS A 194 -23.41 7.72 -2.72
C LYS A 194 -24.89 7.37 -2.50
N LYS A 195 -25.24 6.56 -1.51
CA LYS A 195 -26.60 6.09 -1.22
C LYS A 195 -27.28 5.42 -2.43
N LYS A 196 -26.51 4.71 -3.26
CA LYS A 196 -26.96 4.03 -4.46
C LYS A 196 -27.11 2.53 -4.20
N VAL A 197 -28.19 2.13 -3.51
CA VAL A 197 -28.45 0.74 -3.11
C VAL A 197 -28.48 -0.21 -4.30
N ILE A 198 -29.09 0.18 -5.41
CA ILE A 198 -29.15 -0.65 -6.64
C ILE A 198 -27.74 -0.98 -7.15
N ALA A 199 -26.83 0.00 -7.21
CA ALA A 199 -25.44 -0.24 -7.63
C ALA A 199 -24.72 -1.23 -6.69
N SER A 200 -25.07 -1.22 -5.42
CA SER A 200 -24.51 -2.15 -4.42
C SER A 200 -25.03 -3.58 -4.62
N ILE A 201 -26.31 -3.74 -4.96
CA ILE A 201 -26.88 -5.05 -5.31
C ILE A 201 -26.20 -5.61 -6.56
N PHE A 202 -25.99 -4.79 -7.60
CA PHE A 202 -25.23 -5.21 -8.78
C PHE A 202 -23.79 -5.62 -8.44
N LEU A 203 -23.12 -4.89 -7.56
CA LEU A 203 -21.76 -5.21 -7.14
C LEU A 203 -21.70 -6.55 -6.40
N LEU A 204 -22.66 -6.81 -5.49
CA LEU A 204 -22.78 -8.09 -4.77
C LEU A 204 -23.12 -9.23 -5.72
N ALA A 205 -24.05 -9.02 -6.65
CA ALA A 205 -24.40 -10.01 -7.67
C ALA A 205 -23.22 -10.33 -8.59
N SER A 206 -22.41 -9.30 -8.97
CA SER A 206 -21.20 -9.48 -9.77
C SER A 206 -20.14 -10.29 -9.00
N LEU A 207 -19.95 -10.04 -7.70
CA LEU A 207 -19.05 -10.83 -6.87
C LEU A 207 -19.50 -12.27 -6.76
N PHE A 208 -20.81 -12.50 -6.57
CA PHE A 208 -21.37 -13.85 -6.51
C PHE A 208 -21.22 -14.60 -7.83
N ALA A 209 -21.51 -13.91 -8.95
CA ALA A 209 -21.30 -14.49 -10.30
C ALA A 209 -19.82 -14.79 -10.56
N PHE A 210 -18.91 -13.91 -10.12
CA PHE A 210 -17.47 -14.13 -10.19
C PHE A 210 -17.06 -15.36 -9.39
N TYR A 211 -17.56 -15.50 -8.15
CA TYR A 211 -17.33 -16.70 -7.34
C TYR A 211 -17.79 -17.96 -8.05
N LEU A 212 -19.05 -18.00 -8.51
CA LEU A 212 -19.59 -19.18 -9.20
C LEU A 212 -18.83 -19.52 -10.48
N GLY A 213 -18.36 -18.51 -11.22
CA GLY A 213 -17.61 -18.72 -12.46
C GLY A 213 -16.15 -19.11 -12.27
N THR A 214 -15.59 -18.91 -11.07
CA THR A 214 -14.16 -19.12 -10.84
C THR A 214 -13.82 -20.10 -9.73
N LYS A 215 -14.78 -20.54 -8.90
CA LYS A 215 -14.53 -21.42 -7.75
C LYS A 215 -13.91 -22.78 -8.15
N ASP A 216 -14.26 -23.31 -9.32
CA ASP A 216 -13.78 -24.58 -9.83
C ASP A 216 -12.55 -24.43 -10.77
N ASN A 217 -12.12 -23.18 -11.02
CA ASN A 217 -10.92 -22.92 -11.82
C ASN A 217 -9.68 -23.04 -10.92
N PRO A 218 -8.70 -23.90 -11.23
CA PRO A 218 -7.57 -24.20 -10.35
C PRO A 218 -6.73 -22.96 -10.03
N ILE A 219 -6.60 -22.02 -10.96
CA ILE A 219 -5.81 -20.78 -10.78
C ILE A 219 -6.48 -19.87 -9.76
N PHE A 220 -7.78 -19.58 -9.96
CA PHE A 220 -8.53 -18.73 -9.04
C PHE A 220 -8.71 -19.40 -7.68
N TYR A 221 -8.87 -20.73 -7.65
CA TYR A 221 -8.94 -21.48 -6.41
C TYR A 221 -7.66 -21.32 -5.61
N GLU A 222 -6.49 -21.63 -6.18
CA GLU A 222 -5.20 -21.59 -5.47
C GLU A 222 -4.83 -20.16 -5.00
N TYR A 223 -5.04 -19.15 -5.85
CA TYR A 223 -4.58 -17.79 -5.54
C TYR A 223 -5.60 -16.95 -4.77
N ILE A 224 -6.89 -17.27 -4.80
CA ILE A 224 -7.94 -16.46 -4.17
C ILE A 224 -8.74 -17.29 -3.18
N TRP A 225 -9.44 -18.33 -3.64
CA TRP A 225 -10.47 -19.00 -2.82
C TRP A 225 -9.86 -19.81 -1.68
N LYS A 226 -8.88 -20.63 -1.92
CA LYS A 226 -8.13 -21.37 -0.90
C LYS A 226 -7.63 -20.45 0.22
N ARG A 227 -7.18 -19.26 -0.13
CA ARG A 227 -6.70 -18.25 0.84
C ARG A 227 -7.81 -17.65 1.70
N THR A 228 -9.07 -17.85 1.36
CA THR A 228 -10.22 -17.40 2.15
C THR A 228 -10.82 -18.54 2.99
N GLU A 229 -10.34 -19.77 2.83
CA GLU A 229 -10.80 -20.92 3.60
C GLU A 229 -10.29 -20.86 5.03
N TRP A 230 -11.12 -21.41 5.93
CA TRP A 230 -10.73 -21.53 7.32
C TRP A 230 -9.85 -22.76 7.52
N ASN A 231 -8.70 -22.58 8.14
CA ASN A 231 -7.80 -23.66 8.50
C ASN A 231 -8.06 -24.06 9.97
N ASP A 232 -8.57 -25.26 10.19
CA ASP A 232 -8.92 -25.76 11.52
C ASP A 232 -7.69 -26.05 12.39
N GLU A 233 -6.54 -26.33 11.79
CA GLU A 233 -5.29 -26.61 12.52
C GLU A 233 -4.69 -25.32 13.10
N SER A 234 -4.58 -24.29 12.27
CA SER A 234 -4.04 -22.98 12.67
C SER A 234 -5.10 -22.10 13.36
N LYS A 235 -6.38 -22.45 13.28
CA LYS A 235 -7.54 -21.63 13.72
C LYS A 235 -7.55 -20.22 13.12
N THR A 236 -7.08 -20.10 11.89
CA THR A 236 -7.00 -18.86 11.12
C THR A 236 -7.46 -19.09 9.68
N ILE A 237 -7.60 -18.02 8.91
CA ILE A 237 -7.81 -18.12 7.46
C ILE A 237 -6.50 -18.55 6.81
N GLU A 238 -6.55 -19.50 5.86
CA GLU A 238 -5.37 -20.06 5.15
C GLU A 238 -4.46 -18.98 4.54
N GLY A 239 -5.03 -17.87 4.10
CA GLY A 239 -4.28 -16.70 3.59
C GLY A 239 -3.68 -15.80 4.65
N ASP A 240 -3.88 -16.06 5.94
CA ASP A 240 -3.28 -15.28 7.03
C ASP A 240 -1.85 -15.76 7.35
N ASN A 241 -1.01 -15.74 6.33
CA ASN A 241 0.42 -16.02 6.43
C ASN A 241 1.26 -14.78 6.76
N ARG A 242 0.63 -13.76 7.35
CA ARG A 242 1.27 -12.45 7.58
C ARG A 242 2.00 -12.35 8.92
N SER A 243 1.62 -13.16 9.89
CA SER A 243 2.34 -13.31 11.14
C SER A 243 2.93 -14.72 11.18
N ASN A 244 4.13 -14.85 11.70
CA ASN A 244 4.72 -16.15 12.02
C ASN A 244 4.78 -16.32 13.55
N ASP A 245 4.85 -17.56 13.99
CA ASP A 245 4.88 -17.90 15.41
C ASP A 245 6.07 -17.25 16.15
N SER A 246 7.18 -17.05 15.47
CA SER A 246 8.36 -16.41 16.02
C SER A 246 8.11 -14.94 16.36
N VAL A 247 7.42 -14.19 15.49
CA VAL A 247 7.03 -12.80 15.75
C VAL A 247 6.02 -12.72 16.88
N ASP A 248 5.05 -13.63 16.90
CA ASP A 248 4.04 -13.67 17.95
C ASP A 248 4.64 -14.03 19.32
N ALA A 249 5.53 -15.02 19.37
CA ALA A 249 6.28 -15.36 20.57
C ALA A 249 7.17 -14.21 21.04
N TYR A 250 7.85 -13.53 20.10
CA TYR A 250 8.67 -12.36 20.42
C TYR A 250 7.83 -11.23 20.99
N LEU A 251 6.74 -10.86 20.33
CA LEU A 251 5.83 -9.80 20.79
C LEU A 251 5.25 -10.12 22.18
N LYS A 252 4.91 -11.38 22.44
CA LYS A 252 4.45 -11.83 23.74
C LYS A 252 5.54 -11.70 24.80
N ARG A 253 6.79 -12.04 24.48
CA ARG A 253 7.95 -11.96 25.37
C ARG A 253 8.27 -10.54 25.78
N ILE A 254 8.24 -9.58 24.83
CA ILE A 254 8.62 -8.19 25.11
C ILE A 254 7.53 -7.37 25.79
N ARG A 255 6.29 -7.87 25.89
CA ARG A 255 5.20 -7.15 26.57
C ARG A 255 5.60 -6.76 27.99
N GLY A 256 5.45 -5.45 28.32
CA GLY A 256 5.81 -4.88 29.60
C GLY A 256 7.29 -4.52 29.77
N THR A 257 8.13 -4.80 28.79
CA THR A 257 9.53 -4.37 28.77
C THR A 257 9.71 -3.05 28.02
N SER A 258 10.88 -2.42 28.16
CA SER A 258 11.22 -1.22 27.39
C SER A 258 11.14 -1.45 25.88
N GLU A 259 11.52 -2.64 25.39
CA GLU A 259 11.44 -2.99 23.97
C GLU A 259 10.00 -2.89 23.42
N TYR A 260 8.99 -3.23 24.20
CA TYR A 260 7.60 -3.08 23.77
C TYR A 260 7.23 -1.62 23.53
N TYR A 261 7.76 -0.69 24.34
CA TYR A 261 7.41 0.72 24.24
C TYR A 261 8.22 1.48 23.20
N ILE A 262 9.52 1.22 23.07
CA ILE A 262 10.44 1.99 22.24
C ILE A 262 11.03 1.20 21.06
N GLY A 263 10.78 -0.11 20.99
CA GLY A 263 11.28 -1.01 19.96
C GLY A 263 12.58 -1.71 20.32
N THR A 264 12.94 -2.70 19.49
CA THR A 264 14.14 -3.52 19.70
C THR A 264 15.42 -2.77 19.35
N SER A 265 16.53 -3.13 20.01
CA SER A 265 17.89 -2.72 19.65
C SER A 265 18.58 -3.68 18.65
N ASP A 266 17.92 -4.77 18.29
CA ASP A 266 18.46 -5.74 17.31
C ASP A 266 18.26 -5.22 15.88
N ASP A 267 19.33 -4.75 15.25
CA ASP A 267 19.32 -4.25 13.87
C ASP A 267 18.99 -5.37 12.85
N ASN A 268 19.23 -6.61 13.22
CA ASN A 268 18.98 -7.78 12.36
C ASN A 268 17.67 -8.50 12.70
N TRP A 269 16.83 -7.92 13.57
CA TRP A 269 15.57 -8.50 14.05
C TRP A 269 14.71 -9.08 12.93
N TYR A 270 14.62 -8.39 11.79
CA TYR A 270 13.79 -8.81 10.67
C TYR A 270 14.25 -10.14 10.08
N ASN A 271 15.56 -10.39 10.03
CA ASN A 271 16.10 -11.64 9.53
C ASN A 271 16.14 -12.74 10.62
N THR A 272 16.45 -12.38 11.85
CA THR A 272 16.67 -13.34 12.96
C THR A 272 15.35 -13.83 13.56
N VAL A 273 14.38 -12.95 13.73
CA VAL A 273 13.09 -13.25 14.37
C VAL A 273 11.97 -13.43 13.35
N ALA A 274 11.87 -12.51 12.39
CA ALA A 274 10.79 -12.56 11.39
C ALA A 274 11.07 -13.52 10.23
N GLY A 275 12.30 -14.05 10.12
CA GLY A 275 12.68 -14.95 9.03
C GLY A 275 12.51 -14.34 7.63
N GLY A 276 12.60 -13.01 7.52
CA GLY A 276 12.37 -12.26 6.29
C GLY A 276 10.90 -12.19 5.84
N GLY A 277 9.95 -12.81 6.56
CA GLY A 277 8.59 -13.07 6.07
C GLY A 277 7.43 -12.41 6.82
N SER A 278 7.67 -11.70 7.94
CA SER A 278 6.57 -11.10 8.67
C SER A 278 6.20 -9.72 8.15
N ALA A 279 4.95 -9.55 7.77
CA ALA A 279 4.42 -8.36 7.11
C ALA A 279 3.22 -7.76 7.84
N THR A 280 3.24 -7.72 9.18
CA THR A 280 2.11 -7.19 9.94
C THR A 280 2.48 -5.96 10.76
N TYR A 281 1.44 -5.28 11.29
CA TYR A 281 1.58 -4.25 12.31
C TYR A 281 2.41 -4.71 13.52
N LYS A 282 2.45 -6.02 13.80
CA LYS A 282 3.23 -6.61 14.89
C LYS A 282 4.72 -6.36 14.70
N SER A 283 5.24 -6.52 13.47
CA SER A 283 6.64 -6.21 13.17
C SER A 283 6.98 -4.75 13.44
N ILE A 284 6.05 -3.85 13.16
CA ILE A 284 6.25 -2.41 13.41
C ILE A 284 6.36 -2.14 14.91
N ILE A 285 5.50 -2.78 15.72
CA ILE A 285 5.55 -2.67 17.17
C ILE A 285 6.87 -3.24 17.70
N CYS A 286 7.30 -4.40 17.20
CA CYS A 286 8.56 -5.01 17.62
C CYS A 286 9.76 -4.12 17.27
N ILE A 287 9.79 -3.58 16.06
CA ILE A 287 10.93 -2.77 15.60
C ILE A 287 10.93 -1.37 16.21
N ASN A 288 9.79 -0.67 16.23
CA ASN A 288 9.74 0.76 16.56
C ASN A 288 9.00 1.08 17.87
N GLY A 289 8.42 0.07 18.50
CA GLY A 289 7.65 0.20 19.73
C GLY A 289 6.19 0.61 19.52
N ILE A 290 5.37 0.30 20.54
CA ILE A 290 3.93 0.60 20.53
C ILE A 290 3.65 2.11 20.53
N ILE A 291 4.51 2.91 21.19
CA ILE A 291 4.33 4.37 21.24
C ILE A 291 4.41 4.96 19.83
N PHE A 292 5.47 4.62 19.08
CA PHE A 292 5.57 5.06 17.69
C PHE A 292 4.38 4.56 16.87
N PHE A 293 4.02 3.29 16.98
CA PHE A 293 2.92 2.70 16.22
C PHE A 293 1.60 3.45 16.44
N VAL A 294 1.23 3.71 17.71
CA VAL A 294 0.00 4.42 18.05
C VAL A 294 0.01 5.85 17.51
N LEU A 295 1.11 6.57 17.62
CA LEU A 295 1.26 7.92 17.09
C LEU A 295 1.17 7.92 15.55
N TYR A 296 1.82 6.95 14.91
CA TYR A 296 1.85 6.82 13.46
C TYR A 296 0.46 6.51 12.87
N VAL A 297 -0.24 5.53 13.44
CA VAL A 297 -1.64 5.23 13.07
C VAL A 297 -2.55 6.40 13.39
N GLY A 298 -2.40 6.98 14.57
CA GLY A 298 -3.16 8.15 15.02
C GLY A 298 -3.01 9.35 14.08
N PHE A 299 -1.81 9.58 13.56
CA PHE A 299 -1.57 10.61 12.55
C PHE A 299 -2.48 10.41 11.32
N PHE A 300 -2.50 9.21 10.73
CA PHE A 300 -3.32 8.97 9.54
C PHE A 300 -4.81 9.04 9.83
N ILE A 301 -5.27 8.54 10.99
CA ILE A 301 -6.68 8.66 11.40
C ILE A 301 -7.06 10.14 11.52
N LEU A 302 -6.27 10.94 12.22
CA LEU A 302 -6.52 12.37 12.39
C LEU A 302 -6.44 13.12 11.07
N LEU A 303 -5.46 12.79 10.21
CA LEU A 303 -5.33 13.38 8.88
C LEU A 303 -6.60 13.13 8.05
N GLY A 304 -7.09 11.89 8.00
CA GLY A 304 -8.29 11.53 7.25
C GLY A 304 -9.55 12.18 7.82
N THR A 305 -9.74 12.13 9.15
CA THR A 305 -10.93 12.70 9.78
C THR A 305 -10.99 14.23 9.68
N SER A 306 -9.84 14.90 9.67
CA SER A 306 -9.77 16.36 9.54
C SER A 306 -10.01 16.88 8.12
N ASN A 307 -9.63 16.10 7.09
CA ASN A 307 -9.63 16.56 5.71
C ASN A 307 -10.78 16.01 4.85
N LYS A 308 -11.42 14.92 5.25
CA LYS A 308 -12.58 14.37 4.52
C LYS A 308 -13.82 15.23 4.73
N LYS A 309 -14.60 15.39 3.64
CA LYS A 309 -15.80 16.24 3.64
C LYS A 309 -16.94 15.69 4.49
N THR A 310 -17.08 14.38 4.55
CA THR A 310 -18.14 13.71 5.29
C THR A 310 -17.56 12.66 6.24
N LYS A 311 -18.32 12.37 7.34
CA LYS A 311 -17.95 11.26 8.26
C LYS A 311 -17.85 9.93 7.54
N SER A 312 -18.72 9.67 6.57
CA SER A 312 -18.68 8.42 5.79
C SER A 312 -17.41 8.28 4.95
N GLU A 313 -16.94 9.35 4.31
CA GLU A 313 -15.68 9.34 3.58
C GLU A 313 -14.48 9.16 4.51
N ALA A 314 -14.53 9.77 5.71
CA ALA A 314 -13.51 9.58 6.72
C ALA A 314 -13.44 8.13 7.23
N ILE A 315 -14.60 7.50 7.48
CA ILE A 315 -14.68 6.09 7.88
C ILE A 315 -14.14 5.20 6.77
N LEU A 316 -14.52 5.42 5.51
CA LEU A 316 -14.03 4.66 4.36
C LEU A 316 -12.50 4.76 4.24
N TYR A 317 -11.96 5.97 4.39
CA TYR A 317 -10.51 6.17 4.42
C TYR A 317 -9.85 5.36 5.54
N CYS A 318 -10.36 5.43 6.77
CA CYS A 318 -9.82 4.69 7.90
C CYS A 318 -9.89 3.17 7.68
N ILE A 319 -10.99 2.65 7.13
CA ILE A 319 -11.11 1.22 6.81
C ILE A 319 -10.00 0.78 5.85
N VAL A 320 -9.78 1.51 4.75
CA VAL A 320 -8.76 1.17 3.75
C VAL A 320 -7.35 1.24 4.33
N VAL A 321 -7.05 2.29 5.09
CA VAL A 321 -5.72 2.48 5.70
C VAL A 321 -5.46 1.41 6.76
N LEU A 322 -6.41 1.17 7.67
CA LEU A 322 -6.24 0.16 8.74
C LEU A 322 -6.17 -1.27 8.17
N ALA A 323 -6.93 -1.59 7.13
CA ALA A 323 -6.80 -2.88 6.43
C ALA A 323 -5.38 -3.07 5.88
N ASN A 324 -4.77 -1.99 5.35
CA ASN A 324 -3.38 -2.06 4.87
C ASN A 324 -2.38 -2.20 6.03
N PHE A 325 -2.58 -1.51 7.16
CA PHE A 325 -1.77 -1.70 8.37
C PHE A 325 -1.82 -3.13 8.89
N TYR A 326 -2.97 -3.77 8.79
CA TYR A 326 -3.12 -5.18 9.19
C TYR A 326 -2.33 -6.11 8.27
N GLN A 327 -2.40 -5.88 6.95
CA GLN A 327 -1.93 -6.87 5.98
C GLN A 327 -0.51 -6.63 5.45
N ARG A 328 0.07 -5.41 5.59
CA ARG A 328 1.35 -5.06 4.98
C ARG A 328 2.33 -4.44 5.99
N SER A 329 3.56 -4.98 6.04
CA SER A 329 4.66 -4.34 6.77
C SER A 329 5.20 -3.10 6.07
N SER A 330 4.98 -3.00 4.75
CA SER A 330 5.45 -1.90 3.91
C SER A 330 4.73 -0.57 4.13
N ILE A 331 4.01 -0.43 5.23
CA ILE A 331 3.24 0.78 5.55
C ILE A 331 4.07 2.04 5.74
N TYR A 332 5.39 1.94 6.02
CA TYR A 332 6.27 3.10 6.00
C TYR A 332 7.08 3.23 4.71
N PHE A 333 6.85 2.42 3.71
CA PHE A 333 7.48 2.67 2.42
C PHE A 333 7.00 4.00 1.87
N PRO A 334 7.91 4.80 1.31
CA PRO A 334 7.62 6.15 0.84
C PRO A 334 6.36 6.24 -0.02
N VAL A 335 6.17 5.28 -0.92
CA VAL A 335 5.00 5.22 -1.80
C VAL A 335 3.70 5.02 -1.03
N THR A 336 3.69 4.12 -0.04
CA THR A 336 2.51 3.84 0.77
C THR A 336 2.10 5.06 1.59
N VAL A 337 3.06 5.70 2.26
CA VAL A 337 2.85 6.93 3.03
C VAL A 337 2.31 8.05 2.15
N PHE A 338 2.91 8.23 0.96
CA PHE A 338 2.45 9.19 -0.03
C PHE A 338 0.99 8.94 -0.43
N LEU A 339 0.63 7.71 -0.75
CA LEU A 339 -0.73 7.34 -1.15
C LEU A 339 -1.74 7.55 -0.02
N TYR A 340 -1.39 7.28 1.23
CA TYR A 340 -2.25 7.59 2.37
C TYR A 340 -2.50 9.09 2.52
N CYS A 341 -1.44 9.89 2.43
CA CYS A 341 -1.57 11.34 2.45
C CYS A 341 -2.43 11.87 1.29
N ALA A 342 -2.20 11.37 0.08
CA ALA A 342 -2.97 11.75 -1.11
C ALA A 342 -4.45 11.37 -0.97
N PHE A 343 -4.74 10.19 -0.40
CA PHE A 343 -6.10 9.73 -0.14
C PHE A 343 -6.79 10.57 0.95
N ALA A 344 -6.10 10.88 2.06
CA ALA A 344 -6.64 11.73 3.12
C ALA A 344 -6.98 13.13 2.62
N MET A 345 -6.09 13.73 1.83
CA MET A 345 -6.18 15.10 1.33
C MET A 345 -7.15 15.27 0.14
N ASP A 346 -7.79 14.20 -0.32
CA ASP A 346 -8.66 14.23 -1.49
C ASP A 346 -7.97 14.86 -2.72
N TYR A 347 -6.73 14.45 -3.00
CA TYR A 347 -6.04 14.91 -4.18
C TYR A 347 -6.73 14.39 -5.43
N PHE A 348 -6.85 15.25 -6.43
CA PHE A 348 -7.58 14.94 -7.64
C PHE A 348 -6.62 14.46 -8.74
N LEU A 349 -6.99 13.36 -9.40
CA LEU A 349 -6.29 12.90 -10.61
C LEU A 349 -6.89 13.60 -11.84
N TYR A 350 -6.12 14.46 -12.46
CA TYR A 350 -6.53 15.17 -13.67
C TYR A 350 -6.30 14.30 -14.91
N SER A 351 -7.33 14.06 -15.70
CA SER A 351 -7.14 13.63 -17.09
C SER A 351 -6.46 14.75 -17.88
N ASN A 352 -5.50 14.43 -18.74
CA ASN A 352 -4.80 15.41 -19.59
C ASN A 352 -5.74 16.26 -20.47
N ARG A 353 -6.96 15.78 -20.74
CA ARG A 353 -7.99 16.55 -21.42
C ARG A 353 -8.54 17.72 -20.58
N MET A 354 -8.62 17.58 -19.27
CA MET A 354 -9.06 18.67 -18.38
C MET A 354 -8.00 19.76 -18.20
N LYS A 355 -6.71 19.44 -18.27
CA LYS A 355 -5.65 20.46 -18.24
C LYS A 355 -5.77 21.46 -19.39
N LYS A 356 -6.21 21.00 -20.56
CA LYS A 356 -6.38 21.85 -21.75
C LYS A 356 -7.60 22.79 -21.60
N SER A 357 -8.70 22.32 -21.00
CA SER A 357 -9.89 23.15 -20.74
C SER A 357 -9.66 24.20 -19.64
N LEU A 358 -8.91 23.84 -18.58
CA LEU A 358 -8.59 24.78 -17.51
C LEU A 358 -7.61 25.88 -17.95
N ARG A 359 -6.69 25.60 -18.87
CA ARG A 359 -5.82 26.62 -19.47
C ARG A 359 -6.57 27.60 -20.38
N ILE A 360 -7.61 27.12 -21.08
CA ILE A 360 -8.44 27.96 -21.96
C ILE A 360 -9.37 28.88 -21.16
N VAL A 361 -9.73 28.51 -19.93
CA VAL A 361 -10.56 29.33 -19.05
C VAL A 361 -9.73 30.35 -18.23
N GLN A 362 -8.41 30.17 -18.16
CA GLN A 362 -7.50 31.09 -17.46
C GLN A 362 -6.70 32.03 -18.39
N SER A 363 -6.81 31.85 -19.73
CA SER A 363 -6.37 32.76 -20.77
C SER A 363 -7.50 33.67 -21.22
#